data_f5688ff8fdf5b08a429ae60526cf4106
#
_entry.id   f5688ff8fdf5b08a429ae60526cf4106
#
_cell.length_a   1.000
_cell.length_b   1.000
_cell.length_c   1.000
_cell.angle_alpha   90.00
_cell.angle_beta   90.00
_cell.angle_gamma   90.00
#
_symmetry.space_group_name_H-M   'P 1'
#
loop_
_entity.id
_entity.type
_entity.pdbx_description
1 polymer ?
#
loop_
_entity_poly.entity_id
_entity_poly.type
_entity_poly.pdbx_seq_one_letter_code
_entity_poly.pdbx_strand_id
1 'polypeptide(L)'
;MSTVTTPSARTAPATTAFEPFRTLLRTQRGDCVRQRDLALAETATSVPDPVAVSRAAALLRTLEEIDAALDRIGAGTYGTCVHCGAAIPAERLEFRPYAAGCVSCQQAR
;
A
#
# COMPACT_ATOMS: atom_id res chain seq x y z
N MET A 1 -12.63 -18.41 31.42
CA MET A 1 -11.49 -18.90 30.67
C MET A 1 -11.64 -18.67 29.19
N SER A 2 -12.62 -19.24 28.61
CA SER A 2 -12.82 -19.16 27.19
C SER A 2 -13.07 -17.75 26.72
N THR A 3 -13.60 -16.90 27.56
CA THR A 3 -13.87 -15.52 27.19
C THR A 3 -12.60 -14.77 26.81
N VAL A 4 -11.52 -15.08 27.49
CA VAL A 4 -10.24 -14.43 27.17
C VAL A 4 -9.81 -14.78 25.77
N THR A 5 -10.02 -16.01 25.37
CA THR A 5 -9.62 -16.49 24.07
C THR A 5 -10.38 -15.80 22.94
N THR A 6 -11.66 -15.50 23.16
CA THR A 6 -12.52 -14.96 22.13
C THR A 6 -11.99 -13.66 21.53
N PRO A 7 -11.63 -12.64 22.31
CA PRO A 7 -11.10 -11.41 21.72
C PRO A 7 -9.84 -11.65 20.89
N SER A 8 -8.98 -12.53 21.36
CA SER A 8 -7.77 -12.87 20.62
C SER A 8 -8.11 -13.51 19.28
N ALA A 9 -9.11 -14.39 19.28
CA ALA A 9 -9.50 -15.07 18.07
C ALA A 9 -10.00 -14.08 17.01
N ARG A 10 -10.74 -13.07 17.41
CA ARG A 10 -11.24 -12.09 16.47
C ARG A 10 -10.10 -11.26 15.87
N THR A 11 -9.15 -10.87 16.68
CA THR A 11 -8.03 -10.08 16.21
C THR A 11 -7.13 -10.88 15.27
N ALA A 12 -6.82 -12.11 15.65
CA ALA A 12 -5.91 -12.94 14.89
C ALA A 12 -6.44 -13.24 13.48
N PRO A 13 -7.72 -13.62 13.29
CA PRO A 13 -8.22 -13.87 11.95
C PRO A 13 -8.12 -12.65 11.02
N ALA A 14 -8.41 -11.46 11.54
CA ALA A 14 -8.34 -10.25 10.73
C ALA A 14 -6.91 -9.99 10.28
N THR A 15 -5.95 -10.14 11.19
CA THR A 15 -4.54 -9.96 10.86
C THR A 15 -4.10 -10.99 9.84
N THR A 16 -4.50 -12.25 10.06
CA THR A 16 -4.14 -13.34 9.16
C THR A 16 -4.72 -13.11 7.77
N ALA A 17 -5.93 -12.59 7.69
CA ALA A 17 -6.59 -12.35 6.40
C ALA A 17 -5.80 -11.37 5.54
N PHE A 18 -5.09 -10.43 6.14
CA PHE A 18 -4.35 -9.42 5.39
C PHE A 18 -2.86 -9.73 5.27
N GLU A 19 -2.39 -10.84 5.82
CA GLU A 19 -0.98 -11.21 5.73
C GLU A 19 -0.48 -11.34 4.29
N PRO A 20 -1.22 -11.98 3.37
CA PRO A 20 -0.75 -12.03 1.99
C PRO A 20 -0.55 -10.65 1.38
N PHE A 21 -1.42 -9.72 1.72
CA PHE A 21 -1.30 -8.35 1.22
C PHE A 21 -0.12 -7.64 1.85
N ARG A 22 0.14 -7.89 3.12
CA ARG A 22 1.31 -7.31 3.80
C ARG A 22 2.60 -7.77 3.11
N THR A 23 2.70 -9.06 2.83
CA THR A 23 3.87 -9.61 2.16
C THR A 23 4.03 -9.00 0.77
N LEU A 24 2.93 -8.91 0.02
CA LEU A 24 2.95 -8.33 -1.31
C LEU A 24 3.37 -6.87 -1.28
N LEU A 25 2.84 -6.11 -0.33
CA LEU A 25 3.18 -4.70 -0.17
C LEU A 25 4.66 -4.51 0.17
N ARG A 26 5.20 -5.36 1.04
CA ARG A 26 6.61 -5.29 1.38
C ARG A 26 7.50 -5.60 0.19
N THR A 27 7.11 -6.57 -0.61
CA THR A 27 7.84 -6.90 -1.83
C THR A 27 7.80 -5.74 -2.82
N GLN A 28 6.62 -5.16 -3.02
CA GLN A 28 6.46 -4.01 -3.91
C GLN A 28 7.27 -2.81 -3.40
N ARG A 29 7.29 -2.63 -2.08
CA ARG A 29 8.07 -1.55 -1.50
C ARG A 29 9.54 -1.69 -1.83
N GLY A 30 10.08 -2.89 -1.66
CA GLY A 30 11.48 -3.15 -1.98
C GLY A 30 11.79 -2.89 -3.45
N ASP A 31 10.89 -3.32 -4.34
CA ASP A 31 11.07 -3.08 -5.77
C ASP A 31 11.06 -1.58 -6.08
N CYS A 32 10.13 -0.85 -5.48
CA CYS A 32 10.03 0.60 -5.70
C CYS A 32 11.27 1.32 -5.20
N VAL A 33 11.80 0.92 -4.05
CA VAL A 33 13.01 1.52 -3.50
C VAL A 33 14.18 1.32 -4.47
N ARG A 34 14.33 0.11 -4.98
CA ARG A 34 15.43 -0.18 -5.91
C ARG A 34 15.27 0.64 -7.19
N GLN A 35 14.06 0.69 -7.74
CA GLN A 35 13.83 1.45 -8.96
C GLN A 35 14.05 2.94 -8.74
N ARG A 36 13.63 3.45 -7.58
CA ARG A 36 13.84 4.85 -7.25
C ARG A 36 15.33 5.16 -7.13
N ASP A 37 16.08 4.28 -6.48
CA ASP A 37 17.52 4.48 -6.34
C ASP A 37 18.21 4.53 -7.70
N LEU A 38 17.79 3.66 -8.63
CA LEU A 38 18.34 3.68 -9.99
C LEU A 38 17.97 4.97 -10.71
N ALA A 39 16.72 5.40 -10.58
CA ALA A 39 16.27 6.64 -11.22
C ALA A 39 17.04 7.86 -10.66
N LEU A 40 17.25 7.88 -9.35
CA LEU A 40 18.00 8.97 -8.73
C LEU A 40 19.46 8.97 -9.18
N ALA A 41 20.04 7.78 -9.36
CA ALA A 41 21.41 7.69 -9.87
C ALA A 41 21.49 8.30 -11.27
N GLU A 42 20.46 8.11 -12.10
CA GLU A 42 20.42 8.72 -13.42
C GLU A 42 20.31 10.24 -13.37
N THR A 43 19.69 10.78 -12.31
CA THR A 43 19.56 12.23 -12.17
C THR A 43 20.81 12.87 -11.57
N ALA A 44 21.76 12.06 -11.09
CA ALA A 44 22.96 12.58 -10.46
C ALA A 44 24.03 13.01 -11.46
N THR A 45 23.72 12.96 -12.74
CA THR A 45 24.64 13.40 -13.80
C THR A 45 24.56 14.91 -13.97
N SER A 46 25.50 15.46 -14.75
CA SER A 46 25.55 16.90 -14.98
C SER A 46 24.34 17.41 -15.77
N VAL A 47 23.69 16.53 -16.54
CA VAL A 47 22.48 16.87 -17.29
C VAL A 47 21.42 15.83 -16.94
N PRO A 48 20.62 16.10 -15.90
CA PRO A 48 19.61 15.13 -15.47
C PRO A 48 18.57 14.86 -16.56
N ASP A 49 18.20 13.58 -16.70
CA ASP A 49 17.16 13.17 -17.62
C ASP A 49 15.80 13.50 -17.03
N PRO A 50 14.98 14.35 -17.68
CA PRO A 50 13.66 14.67 -17.15
C PRO A 50 12.76 13.46 -16.94
N VAL A 51 12.91 12.42 -17.76
CA VAL A 51 12.13 11.20 -17.61
C VAL A 51 12.53 10.49 -16.32
N ALA A 52 13.82 10.42 -16.02
CA ALA A 52 14.31 9.82 -14.78
C ALA A 52 13.82 10.60 -13.56
N VAL A 53 13.83 11.94 -13.64
CA VAL A 53 13.32 12.79 -12.56
C VAL A 53 11.84 12.52 -12.30
N SER A 54 11.04 12.48 -13.38
CA SER A 54 9.61 12.18 -13.26
C SER A 54 9.36 10.80 -12.69
N ARG A 55 10.15 9.80 -13.13
CA ARG A 55 10.00 8.43 -12.64
C ARG A 55 10.32 8.36 -11.15
N ALA A 56 11.39 9.03 -10.71
CA ALA A 56 11.74 9.03 -9.30
C ALA A 56 10.63 9.64 -8.45
N ALA A 57 10.01 10.73 -8.93
CA ALA A 57 8.91 11.36 -8.22
C ALA A 57 7.68 10.45 -8.15
N ALA A 58 7.36 9.77 -9.24
CA ALA A 58 6.23 8.85 -9.27
C ALA A 58 6.46 7.67 -8.33
N LEU A 59 7.68 7.16 -8.29
CA LEU A 59 8.02 6.04 -7.40
C LEU A 59 7.93 6.46 -5.94
N LEU A 60 8.32 7.69 -5.63
CA LEU A 60 8.18 8.20 -4.27
C LEU A 60 6.71 8.24 -3.84
N ARG A 61 5.83 8.71 -4.73
CA ARG A 61 4.39 8.72 -4.43
C ARG A 61 3.86 7.32 -4.19
N THR A 62 4.28 6.36 -5.01
CA THR A 62 3.88 4.97 -4.82
C THR A 62 4.38 4.42 -3.49
N LEU A 63 5.63 4.75 -3.11
CA LEU A 63 6.15 4.34 -1.81
C LEU A 63 5.32 4.89 -0.66
N GLU A 64 4.91 6.15 -0.76
CA GLU A 64 4.06 6.75 0.27
C GLU A 64 2.73 6.04 0.37
N GLU A 65 2.15 5.65 -0.76
CA GLU A 65 0.89 4.90 -0.76
C GLU A 65 1.06 3.51 -0.17
N ILE A 66 2.17 2.85 -0.48
CA ILE A 66 2.47 1.52 0.07
C ILE A 66 2.67 1.62 1.58
N ASP A 67 3.44 2.59 2.05
CA ASP A 67 3.67 2.77 3.47
C ASP A 67 2.38 3.07 4.22
N ALA A 68 1.52 3.90 3.64
CA ALA A 68 0.21 4.18 4.24
C ALA A 68 -0.65 2.92 4.30
N ALA A 69 -0.59 2.07 3.27
CA ALA A 69 -1.33 0.81 3.29
C ALA A 69 -0.82 -0.12 4.37
N LEU A 70 0.50 -0.21 4.54
CA LEU A 70 1.08 -1.03 5.61
C LEU A 70 0.66 -0.51 6.98
N ASP A 71 0.61 0.81 7.14
CA ASP A 71 0.13 1.41 8.38
C ASP A 71 -1.33 1.04 8.66
N ARG A 72 -2.16 1.02 7.61
CA ARG A 72 -3.56 0.65 7.78
C ARG A 72 -3.72 -0.82 8.18
N ILE A 73 -2.86 -1.70 7.69
CA ILE A 73 -2.87 -3.09 8.13
C ILE A 73 -2.58 -3.14 9.63
N GLY A 74 -1.57 -2.40 10.07
CA GLY A 74 -1.24 -2.35 11.49
C GLY A 74 -2.34 -1.74 12.35
N ALA A 75 -3.07 -0.78 11.80
CA ALA A 75 -4.15 -0.11 12.54
C ALA A 75 -5.49 -0.84 12.45
N GLY A 76 -5.59 -1.88 11.60
CA GLY A 76 -6.82 -2.63 11.44
C GLY A 76 -7.84 -1.96 10.52
N THR A 77 -7.41 -1.00 9.71
CA THR A 77 -8.31 -0.28 8.79
C THR A 77 -8.05 -0.60 7.32
N TYR A 78 -7.14 -1.52 7.05
CA TYR A 78 -6.85 -1.92 5.68
C TYR A 78 -8.10 -2.52 5.03
N GLY A 79 -8.27 -2.26 3.75
CA GLY A 79 -9.43 -2.78 3.02
C GLY A 79 -10.68 -1.95 3.16
N THR A 80 -10.58 -0.80 3.82
CA THR A 80 -11.70 0.12 3.99
C THR A 80 -11.36 1.44 3.28
N CYS A 81 -12.31 1.93 2.50
CA CYS A 81 -12.12 3.20 1.78
C CYS A 81 -11.90 4.33 2.79
N VAL A 82 -10.81 5.07 2.63
CA VAL A 82 -10.49 6.17 3.54
C VAL A 82 -11.44 7.36 3.39
N HIS A 83 -12.21 7.39 2.30
CA HIS A 83 -13.12 8.51 2.03
C HIS A 83 -14.53 8.24 2.48
N CYS A 84 -15.07 7.06 2.23
CA CYS A 84 -16.48 6.77 2.52
C CYS A 84 -16.69 5.64 3.52
N GLY A 85 -15.63 4.95 3.93
CA GLY A 85 -15.73 3.88 4.90
C GLY A 85 -16.25 2.55 4.36
N ALA A 86 -16.56 2.48 3.07
CA ALA A 86 -17.03 1.24 2.48
C ALA A 86 -15.89 0.27 2.30
N ALA A 87 -16.21 -1.03 2.29
CA ALA A 87 -15.19 -2.06 2.06
C ALA A 87 -14.68 -1.97 0.63
N ILE A 88 -13.37 -2.11 0.47
CA ILE A 88 -12.77 -2.18 -0.85
C ILE A 88 -12.79 -3.66 -1.26
N PRO A 89 -13.32 -3.97 -2.46
CA PRO A 89 -13.38 -5.38 -2.89
C PRO A 89 -12.00 -6.03 -2.91
N ALA A 90 -11.98 -7.31 -2.56
CA ALA A 90 -10.72 -8.06 -2.52
C ALA A 90 -10.04 -8.07 -3.89
N GLU A 91 -10.81 -8.13 -4.97
CA GLU A 91 -10.27 -8.11 -6.32
C GLU A 91 -9.45 -6.84 -6.57
N ARG A 92 -9.96 -5.71 -6.09
CA ARG A 92 -9.25 -4.45 -6.26
C ARG A 92 -7.97 -4.44 -5.46
N LEU A 93 -7.98 -5.00 -4.24
CA LEU A 93 -6.79 -5.09 -3.41
C LEU A 93 -5.75 -6.02 -4.01
N GLU A 94 -6.19 -7.09 -4.65
CA GLU A 94 -5.25 -8.00 -5.33
C GLU A 94 -4.59 -7.31 -6.50
N PHE A 95 -5.34 -6.50 -7.21
CA PHE A 95 -4.84 -5.77 -8.35
C PHE A 95 -3.95 -4.59 -7.93
N ARG A 96 -4.37 -3.88 -6.89
CA ARG A 96 -3.64 -2.72 -6.36
C ARG A 96 -3.66 -2.76 -4.83
N PRO A 97 -2.68 -3.48 -4.23
CA PRO A 97 -2.70 -3.69 -2.77
C PRO A 97 -2.65 -2.40 -1.94
N TYR A 98 -2.12 -1.32 -2.49
CA TYR A 98 -2.05 -0.06 -1.77
C TYR A 98 -3.25 0.85 -2.05
N ALA A 99 -4.30 0.34 -2.65
CA ALA A 99 -5.50 1.13 -2.89
C ALA A 99 -6.09 1.63 -1.57
N ALA A 100 -6.31 2.94 -1.47
CA ALA A 100 -6.85 3.56 -0.28
C ALA A 100 -8.34 3.87 -0.43
N GLY A 101 -8.85 3.93 -1.67
CA GLY A 101 -10.21 4.30 -1.93
C GLY A 101 -10.93 3.31 -2.82
N CYS A 102 -12.24 3.26 -2.69
CA CYS A 102 -13.06 2.43 -3.56
C CYS A 102 -13.18 3.08 -4.95
N VAL A 103 -13.65 2.28 -5.91
CA VAL A 103 -13.76 2.75 -7.28
C VAL A 103 -14.66 3.97 -7.37
N SER A 104 -15.78 3.97 -6.65
CA SER A 104 -16.72 5.09 -6.68
C SER A 104 -16.08 6.39 -6.24
N CYS A 105 -15.31 6.37 -5.15
CA CYS A 105 -14.63 7.55 -4.65
C CYS A 105 -13.52 8.00 -5.59
N GLN A 106 -12.80 7.05 -6.18
CA GLN A 106 -11.76 7.36 -7.14
C GLN A 106 -12.33 8.06 -8.37
N GLN A 107 -13.46 7.58 -8.85
CA GLN A 107 -14.10 8.18 -10.03
C GLN A 107 -14.70 9.55 -9.75
N ALA A 108 -15.10 9.80 -8.51
CA ALA A 108 -15.69 11.08 -8.13
C ALA A 108 -14.64 12.19 -8.02
N ARG A 109 -13.39 11.82 -7.96
CA ARG A 109 -12.28 12.78 -7.85
C ARG A 109 -11.73 13.09 -9.23
#